data_7eeaa22dbaf6bf9b7a701aad51afd2a0
#
_entry.id   7eeaa22dbaf6bf9b7a701aad51afd2a0
#
_cell.length_a   1.000
_cell.length_b   1.000
_cell.length_c   1.000
_cell.angle_alpha   90.00
_cell.angle_beta   90.00
_cell.angle_gamma   90.00
#
_symmetry.space_group_name_H-M   'P 1'
#
loop_
_entity.id
_entity.type
_entity.pdbx_description
1 polymer ?
#
loop_
_entity_poly.entity_id
_entity_poly.type
_entity_poly.pdbx_seq_one_letter_code
_entity_poly.pdbx_strand_id
1 'polypeptide(L)'
;HLTATNVTRRYGPTAVVEGVSLTLEPGNITALLGGSGAGKSTLLRLFAGLEPLDGGEIRLGDELLSAPGKTVPAEKRRIGLIFQDFALFPHLTAAQNVAFGLKSRGKEAARLLAAEWLERLGLTDRAGAYPHELSGGEQQRVAIARALAPEPAAILMDEPFSGLDPALRGSVRDTALAAIREAGIPALLVTHDPTEALESADCIAILQGGHLLQQGEAAEIYQRPQSAAIAAALGPVSRIRAADLPTGLVGQDVPVGAELIVRPEGVLQDESSAVRASVTASQLTGPLCRLLLEC
;
A
#
# COMPACT_ATOMS: atom_id res chain seq x y z
N HIS A 1 2.55 16.95 -5.56
CA HIS A 1 2.78 16.14 -4.37
C HIS A 1 1.68 16.34 -3.35
N LEU A 2 1.40 15.29 -2.54
CA LEU A 2 0.52 15.33 -1.37
C LEU A 2 1.40 15.04 -0.15
N THR A 3 1.46 15.99 0.80
CA THR A 3 2.43 15.95 1.91
C THR A 3 1.73 16.02 3.26
N ALA A 4 2.15 15.18 4.18
CA ALA A 4 1.90 15.28 5.62
C ALA A 4 3.20 15.70 6.30
N THR A 5 3.14 16.70 7.20
CA THR A 5 4.29 17.20 7.95
C THR A 5 3.98 17.16 9.44
N ASN A 6 4.72 16.34 10.20
CA ASN A 6 4.58 16.16 11.65
C ASN A 6 3.12 15.90 12.10
N VAL A 7 2.36 15.14 11.31
CA VAL A 7 0.94 14.91 11.61
C VAL A 7 0.78 14.03 12.84
N THR A 8 -0.14 14.43 13.69
CA THR A 8 -0.49 13.72 14.93
C THR A 8 -1.99 13.59 15.04
N ARG A 9 -2.46 12.38 15.44
CA ARG A 9 -3.85 12.09 15.75
C ARG A 9 -3.97 11.27 17.02
N ARG A 10 -4.82 11.75 17.94
CA ARG A 10 -5.06 11.12 19.24
C ARG A 10 -6.52 10.74 19.41
N TYR A 11 -6.77 9.62 20.06
CA TYR A 11 -8.10 9.24 20.55
C TYR A 11 -8.02 9.12 22.07
N GLY A 12 -8.53 10.12 22.75
CA GLY A 12 -8.32 10.28 24.19
C GLY A 12 -6.82 10.41 24.53
N PRO A 13 -6.28 9.61 25.45
CA PRO A 13 -4.86 9.68 25.82
C PRO A 13 -3.93 9.02 24.79
N THR A 14 -4.45 8.20 23.87
CA THR A 14 -3.65 7.38 22.96
C THR A 14 -3.35 8.11 21.66
N ALA A 15 -2.08 8.29 21.33
CA ALA A 15 -1.64 8.73 20.01
C ALA A 15 -1.66 7.51 19.07
N VAL A 16 -2.47 7.58 18.00
CA VAL A 16 -2.56 6.53 16.98
C VAL A 16 -1.66 6.85 15.78
N VAL A 17 -1.45 8.14 15.51
CA VAL A 17 -0.43 8.66 14.58
C VAL A 17 0.31 9.75 15.34
N GLU A 18 1.63 9.71 15.37
CA GLU A 18 2.44 10.63 16.17
C GLU A 18 3.66 11.13 15.39
N GLY A 19 3.63 12.42 15.03
CA GLY A 19 4.74 13.12 14.38
C GLY A 19 5.10 12.56 13.00
N VAL A 20 4.15 11.97 12.26
CA VAL A 20 4.42 11.35 10.96
C VAL A 20 4.61 12.42 9.89
N SER A 21 5.73 12.33 9.16
CA SER A 21 5.99 13.11 7.95
C SER A 21 6.12 12.16 6.76
N LEU A 22 5.26 12.35 5.74
CA LEU A 22 5.18 11.49 4.58
C LEU A 22 4.87 12.33 3.34
N THR A 23 5.67 12.20 2.30
CA THR A 23 5.44 12.85 1.00
C THR A 23 5.11 11.81 -0.05
N LEU A 24 4.02 12.04 -0.78
CA LEU A 24 3.59 11.26 -1.92
C LEU A 24 3.92 12.07 -3.18
N GLU A 25 4.82 11.55 -4.00
CA GLU A 25 5.29 12.23 -5.20
C GLU A 25 4.37 11.96 -6.39
N PRO A 26 4.16 12.94 -7.29
CA PRO A 26 3.39 12.76 -8.52
C PRO A 26 3.93 11.61 -9.38
N GLY A 27 3.01 10.79 -9.90
CA GLY A 27 3.34 9.65 -10.73
C GLY A 27 3.86 8.42 -9.97
N ASN A 28 4.14 8.55 -8.67
CA ASN A 28 4.64 7.46 -7.83
C ASN A 28 3.52 6.86 -6.98
N ILE A 29 3.61 5.57 -6.78
CA ILE A 29 2.78 4.80 -5.86
C ILE A 29 3.60 4.57 -4.60
N THR A 30 3.14 5.09 -3.47
CA THR A 30 3.75 4.84 -2.15
C THR A 30 2.92 3.82 -1.40
N ALA A 31 3.50 2.66 -1.06
CA ALA A 31 2.85 1.69 -0.18
C ALA A 31 3.08 2.06 1.28
N LEU A 32 2.00 2.15 2.06
CA LEU A 32 2.05 2.28 3.51
C LEU A 32 1.86 0.90 4.15
N LEU A 33 2.95 0.33 4.60
CA LEU A 33 3.01 -1.01 5.18
C LEU A 33 3.09 -0.94 6.70
N GLY A 34 2.46 -1.89 7.38
CA GLY A 34 2.52 -2.02 8.84
C GLY A 34 1.53 -3.03 9.37
N GLY A 35 1.75 -3.50 10.58
CA GLY A 35 0.86 -4.44 11.24
C GLY A 35 -0.55 -3.89 11.50
N SER A 36 -1.44 -4.76 11.98
CA SER A 36 -2.77 -4.32 12.45
C SER A 36 -2.61 -3.33 13.60
N GLY A 37 -3.40 -2.26 13.60
CA GLY A 37 -3.32 -1.22 14.64
C GLY A 37 -2.13 -0.26 14.51
N ALA A 38 -1.30 -0.35 13.47
CA ALA A 38 -0.15 0.55 13.29
C ALA A 38 -0.52 2.02 13.02
N GLY A 39 -1.79 2.32 12.73
CA GLY A 39 -2.26 3.68 12.42
C GLY A 39 -2.45 3.97 10.92
N LYS A 40 -2.30 2.97 10.04
CA LYS A 40 -2.37 3.13 8.56
C LYS A 40 -3.69 3.75 8.09
N SER A 41 -4.82 3.14 8.42
CA SER A 41 -6.15 3.65 8.01
C SER A 41 -6.46 5.00 8.64
N THR A 42 -5.92 5.29 9.84
CA THR A 42 -6.03 6.63 10.45
C THR A 42 -5.24 7.65 9.63
N LEU A 43 -3.99 7.35 9.26
CA LEU A 43 -3.18 8.25 8.42
C LEU A 43 -3.84 8.48 7.06
N LEU A 44 -4.40 7.43 6.43
CA LEU A 44 -5.16 7.56 5.20
C LEU A 44 -6.37 8.48 5.37
N ARG A 45 -7.16 8.32 6.45
CA ARG A 45 -8.31 9.17 6.76
C ARG A 45 -7.93 10.62 7.03
N LEU A 46 -6.76 10.88 7.61
CA LEU A 46 -6.21 12.23 7.78
C LEU A 46 -5.95 12.88 6.41
N PHE A 47 -5.28 12.18 5.49
CA PHE A 47 -5.07 12.65 4.12
C PHE A 47 -6.40 12.92 3.40
N ALA A 48 -7.38 12.03 3.57
CA ALA A 48 -8.71 12.16 2.97
C ALA A 48 -9.55 13.29 3.57
N GLY A 49 -9.19 13.80 4.76
CA GLY A 49 -10.00 14.83 5.47
C GLY A 49 -11.23 14.27 6.18
N LEU A 50 -11.23 12.97 6.43
CA LEU A 50 -12.27 12.28 7.19
C LEU A 50 -12.04 12.33 8.69
N GLU A 51 -10.81 12.70 9.10
CA GLU A 51 -10.40 12.87 10.49
C GLU A 51 -9.69 14.22 10.66
N PRO A 52 -9.88 14.93 11.77
CA PRO A 52 -9.15 16.15 12.06
C PRO A 52 -7.73 15.85 12.54
N LEU A 53 -6.81 16.79 12.35
CA LEU A 53 -5.47 16.76 12.91
C LEU A 53 -5.45 17.33 14.35
N ASP A 54 -4.68 16.69 15.23
CA ASP A 54 -4.33 17.26 16.54
C ASP A 54 -2.98 18.00 16.49
N GLY A 55 -2.13 17.70 15.48
CA GLY A 55 -0.85 18.36 15.24
C GLY A 55 -0.38 18.20 13.79
N GLY A 56 0.52 19.08 13.35
CA GLY A 56 1.08 19.06 12.01
C GLY A 56 0.16 19.64 10.94
N GLU A 57 0.48 19.38 9.68
CA GLU A 57 -0.31 19.85 8.53
C GLU A 57 -0.30 18.86 7.37
N ILE A 58 -1.33 18.95 6.51
CA ILE A 58 -1.42 18.23 5.24
C ILE A 58 -1.63 19.24 4.11
N ARG A 59 -0.86 19.08 3.04
CA ARG A 59 -0.89 19.94 1.85
C ARG A 59 -1.01 19.13 0.56
N LEU A 60 -1.70 19.70 -0.43
CA LEU A 60 -1.69 19.25 -1.82
C LEU A 60 -1.04 20.36 -2.66
N GLY A 61 0.20 20.15 -3.08
CA GLY A 61 1.03 21.25 -3.58
C GLY A 61 1.15 22.36 -2.54
N ASP A 62 0.79 23.58 -2.92
CA ASP A 62 0.79 24.75 -2.03
C ASP A 62 -0.50 24.90 -1.22
N GLU A 63 -1.54 24.12 -1.54
CA GLU A 63 -2.83 24.21 -0.87
C GLU A 63 -2.82 23.52 0.49
N LEU A 64 -3.11 24.26 1.57
CA LEU A 64 -3.26 23.70 2.92
C LEU A 64 -4.64 23.03 3.07
N LEU A 65 -4.63 21.69 3.18
CA LEU A 65 -5.82 20.87 3.33
C LEU A 65 -6.24 20.66 4.80
N SER A 66 -5.27 20.48 5.70
CA SER A 66 -5.53 20.28 7.14
C SER A 66 -4.43 20.88 8.00
N ALA A 67 -4.86 21.45 9.12
CA ALA A 67 -4.02 21.83 10.27
C ALA A 67 -4.92 21.77 11.53
N PRO A 68 -4.38 21.85 12.76
CA PRO A 68 -5.19 21.92 13.96
C PRO A 68 -6.26 23.01 13.86
N GLY A 69 -7.53 22.63 14.05
CA GLY A 69 -8.67 23.55 13.95
C GLY A 69 -9.09 23.94 12.51
N LYS A 70 -8.38 23.45 11.48
CA LYS A 70 -8.70 23.70 10.08
C LYS A 70 -8.69 22.41 9.28
N THR A 71 -9.82 22.07 8.65
CA THR A 71 -9.92 20.88 7.79
C THR A 71 -10.77 21.24 6.56
N VAL A 72 -10.17 21.10 5.37
CA VAL A 72 -10.93 21.13 4.11
C VAL A 72 -11.75 19.84 4.04
N PRO A 73 -13.07 19.88 3.85
CA PRO A 73 -13.90 18.69 3.74
C PRO A 73 -13.46 17.76 2.61
N ALA A 74 -13.61 16.44 2.79
CA ALA A 74 -13.15 15.42 1.85
C ALA A 74 -13.61 15.66 0.41
N GLU A 75 -14.89 16.02 0.22
CA GLU A 75 -15.49 16.27 -1.10
C GLU A 75 -14.90 17.48 -1.84
N LYS A 76 -14.13 18.33 -1.16
CA LYS A 76 -13.47 19.51 -1.74
C LYS A 76 -11.97 19.30 -2.00
N ARG A 77 -11.40 18.17 -1.57
CA ARG A 77 -9.95 17.92 -1.66
C ARG A 77 -9.49 17.47 -3.04
N ARG A 78 -10.38 17.08 -3.93
CA ARG A 78 -10.06 16.46 -5.22
C ARG A 78 -9.18 15.21 -5.08
N ILE A 79 -9.37 14.44 -4.02
CA ILE A 79 -8.65 13.20 -3.72
C ILE A 79 -9.61 12.04 -3.97
N GLY A 80 -9.21 11.10 -4.82
CA GLY A 80 -9.90 9.84 -5.04
C GLY A 80 -9.67 8.91 -3.83
N LEU A 81 -10.72 8.19 -3.40
CA LEU A 81 -10.64 7.30 -2.25
C LEU A 81 -11.27 5.95 -2.58
N ILE A 82 -10.52 4.88 -2.34
CA ILE A 82 -10.97 3.50 -2.44
C ILE A 82 -10.93 2.91 -1.03
N PHE A 83 -12.10 2.54 -0.51
CA PHE A 83 -12.25 1.91 0.80
C PHE A 83 -12.16 0.39 0.69
N GLN A 84 -11.77 -0.26 1.77
CA GLN A 84 -11.69 -1.72 1.89
C GLN A 84 -13.05 -2.41 1.67
N ASP A 85 -14.16 -1.78 2.07
CA ASP A 85 -15.53 -2.25 1.89
C ASP A 85 -16.19 -1.77 0.60
N PHE A 86 -15.39 -1.24 -0.34
CA PHE A 86 -15.76 -0.68 -1.64
C PHE A 86 -16.67 0.56 -1.56
N ALA A 87 -17.49 0.70 -0.52
CA ALA A 87 -18.40 1.81 -0.25
C ALA A 87 -19.23 2.25 -1.48
N LEU A 88 -19.72 1.27 -2.28
CA LEU A 88 -20.57 1.55 -3.43
C LEU A 88 -21.96 2.01 -2.98
N PHE A 89 -22.57 2.92 -3.74
CA PHE A 89 -23.93 3.36 -3.51
C PHE A 89 -24.89 2.23 -3.90
N PRO A 90 -25.62 1.58 -2.94
CA PRO A 90 -26.39 0.37 -3.21
C PRO A 90 -27.60 0.58 -4.12
N HIS A 91 -28.07 1.82 -4.22
CA HIS A 91 -29.21 2.23 -5.05
C HIS A 91 -28.83 2.71 -6.45
N LEU A 92 -27.53 2.70 -6.78
CA LEU A 92 -27.00 3.07 -8.09
C LEU A 92 -26.41 1.85 -8.79
N THR A 93 -26.57 1.78 -10.11
CA THR A 93 -25.89 0.76 -10.94
C THR A 93 -24.38 0.99 -10.99
N ALA A 94 -23.62 0.05 -11.52
CA ALA A 94 -22.17 0.18 -11.70
C ALA A 94 -21.85 1.46 -12.51
N ALA A 95 -22.49 1.69 -13.64
CA ALA A 95 -22.28 2.89 -14.45
C ALA A 95 -22.64 4.18 -13.70
N GLN A 96 -23.73 4.17 -12.92
CA GLN A 96 -24.13 5.32 -12.12
C GLN A 96 -23.19 5.57 -10.94
N ASN A 97 -22.63 4.53 -10.33
CA ASN A 97 -21.59 4.66 -9.31
C ASN A 97 -20.37 5.36 -9.87
N VAL A 98 -19.88 4.95 -11.03
CA VAL A 98 -18.72 5.58 -11.69
C VAL A 98 -19.03 7.02 -12.10
N ALA A 99 -20.23 7.27 -12.68
CA ALA A 99 -20.65 8.59 -13.10
C ALA A 99 -20.92 9.56 -11.93
N PHE A 100 -20.99 9.08 -10.68
CA PHE A 100 -21.40 9.89 -9.52
C PHE A 100 -20.52 11.12 -9.31
N GLY A 101 -19.20 10.97 -9.43
CA GLY A 101 -18.21 12.04 -9.31
C GLY A 101 -18.11 12.96 -10.52
N LEU A 102 -18.79 12.65 -11.64
CA LEU A 102 -18.65 13.32 -12.93
C LEU A 102 -19.75 14.35 -13.21
N LYS A 103 -20.60 14.68 -12.23
CA LYS A 103 -21.78 15.55 -12.41
C LYS A 103 -21.46 16.91 -13.02
N SER A 104 -20.28 17.46 -12.76
CA SER A 104 -19.83 18.75 -13.31
C SER A 104 -19.53 18.71 -14.82
N ARG A 105 -19.31 17.53 -15.41
CA ARG A 105 -18.97 17.36 -16.84
C ARG A 105 -20.20 17.28 -17.75
N GLY A 106 -21.41 17.30 -17.18
CA GLY A 106 -22.66 17.10 -17.92
C GLY A 106 -23.01 15.61 -18.10
N LYS A 107 -24.31 15.34 -18.26
CA LYS A 107 -24.88 13.98 -18.21
C LYS A 107 -24.32 13.04 -19.27
N GLU A 108 -24.18 13.51 -20.51
CA GLU A 108 -23.70 12.67 -21.63
C GLU A 108 -22.21 12.37 -21.50
N ALA A 109 -21.38 13.37 -21.21
CA ALA A 109 -19.95 13.19 -21.00
C ALA A 109 -19.66 12.26 -19.80
N ALA A 110 -20.42 12.42 -18.71
CA ALA A 110 -20.32 11.54 -17.55
C ALA A 110 -20.67 10.08 -17.91
N ARG A 111 -21.70 9.86 -18.75
CA ARG A 111 -22.10 8.53 -19.20
C ARG A 111 -21.01 7.87 -20.06
N LEU A 112 -20.44 8.60 -21.01
CA LEU A 112 -19.39 8.10 -21.90
C LEU A 112 -18.13 7.75 -21.12
N LEU A 113 -17.66 8.63 -20.23
CA LEU A 113 -16.47 8.39 -19.43
C LEU A 113 -16.65 7.22 -18.45
N ALA A 114 -17.85 7.09 -17.86
CA ALA A 114 -18.15 5.93 -17.01
C ALA A 114 -18.13 4.62 -17.81
N ALA A 115 -18.65 4.61 -19.04
CA ALA A 115 -18.60 3.44 -19.92
C ALA A 115 -17.17 3.08 -20.29
N GLU A 116 -16.33 4.06 -20.62
CA GLU A 116 -14.90 3.86 -20.91
C GLU A 116 -14.16 3.22 -19.73
N TRP A 117 -14.36 3.74 -18.52
CA TRP A 117 -13.73 3.13 -17.33
C TRP A 117 -14.22 1.72 -17.02
N LEU A 118 -15.50 1.43 -17.23
CA LEU A 118 -16.03 0.07 -17.07
C LEU A 118 -15.45 -0.88 -18.13
N GLU A 119 -15.28 -0.42 -19.36
CA GLU A 119 -14.63 -1.19 -20.42
C GLU A 119 -13.17 -1.51 -20.07
N ARG A 120 -12.38 -0.50 -19.68
CA ARG A 120 -10.98 -0.66 -19.24
C ARG A 120 -10.81 -1.69 -18.13
N LEU A 121 -11.82 -1.83 -17.25
CA LEU A 121 -11.81 -2.77 -16.13
C LEU A 121 -12.60 -4.07 -16.42
N GLY A 122 -13.01 -4.31 -17.68
CA GLY A 122 -13.71 -5.54 -18.08
C GLY A 122 -15.09 -5.70 -17.46
N LEU A 123 -15.85 -4.59 -17.33
CA LEU A 123 -17.18 -4.55 -16.70
C LEU A 123 -18.28 -4.03 -17.64
N THR A 124 -18.05 -4.02 -18.95
CA THR A 124 -19.02 -3.52 -19.95
C THR A 124 -20.38 -4.17 -19.79
N ASP A 125 -20.42 -5.52 -19.68
CA ASP A 125 -21.66 -6.30 -19.54
C ASP A 125 -22.31 -6.16 -18.15
N ARG A 126 -21.62 -5.53 -17.21
CA ARG A 126 -22.08 -5.30 -15.84
C ARG A 126 -22.46 -3.84 -15.55
N ALA A 127 -22.41 -2.97 -16.56
CA ALA A 127 -22.69 -1.54 -16.41
C ALA A 127 -24.06 -1.25 -15.79
N GLY A 128 -25.08 -2.06 -16.09
CA GLY A 128 -26.43 -1.95 -15.54
C GLY A 128 -26.67 -2.64 -14.22
N ALA A 129 -25.72 -3.45 -13.71
CA ALA A 129 -25.89 -4.22 -12.49
C ALA A 129 -25.77 -3.33 -11.23
N TYR A 130 -26.57 -3.65 -10.22
CA TYR A 130 -26.49 -3.04 -8.89
C TYR A 130 -25.41 -3.73 -8.04
N PRO A 131 -24.86 -3.08 -6.99
CA PRO A 131 -23.80 -3.67 -6.16
C PRO A 131 -24.11 -5.07 -5.64
N HIS A 132 -25.34 -5.35 -5.23
CA HIS A 132 -25.75 -6.67 -4.73
C HIS A 132 -25.81 -7.77 -5.80
N GLU A 133 -25.76 -7.40 -7.09
CA GLU A 133 -25.71 -8.33 -8.23
C GLU A 133 -24.27 -8.57 -8.72
N LEU A 134 -23.29 -7.86 -8.13
CA LEU A 134 -21.88 -7.95 -8.47
C LEU A 134 -21.14 -8.82 -7.46
N SER A 135 -20.19 -9.62 -7.95
CA SER A 135 -19.19 -10.28 -7.10
C SER A 135 -18.32 -9.24 -6.38
N GLY A 136 -17.67 -9.63 -5.29
CA GLY A 136 -16.76 -8.74 -4.56
C GLY A 136 -15.67 -8.13 -5.46
N GLY A 137 -15.09 -8.94 -6.37
CA GLY A 137 -14.11 -8.46 -7.32
C GLY A 137 -14.67 -7.48 -8.37
N GLU A 138 -15.92 -7.65 -8.80
CA GLU A 138 -16.60 -6.68 -9.69
C GLU A 138 -16.91 -5.39 -8.95
N GLN A 139 -17.40 -5.46 -7.71
CA GLN A 139 -17.63 -4.29 -6.87
C GLN A 139 -16.34 -3.48 -6.67
N GLN A 140 -15.24 -4.14 -6.42
CA GLN A 140 -13.94 -3.51 -6.25
C GLN A 140 -13.49 -2.78 -7.52
N ARG A 141 -13.63 -3.42 -8.69
CA ARG A 141 -13.32 -2.76 -9.98
C ARG A 141 -14.21 -1.55 -10.24
N VAL A 142 -15.49 -1.60 -9.88
CA VAL A 142 -16.38 -0.42 -9.94
C VAL A 142 -15.90 0.68 -9.00
N ALA A 143 -15.45 0.35 -7.78
CA ALA A 143 -14.91 1.33 -6.84
C ALA A 143 -13.63 2.00 -7.36
N ILE A 144 -12.75 1.24 -8.01
CA ILE A 144 -11.54 1.76 -8.69
C ILE A 144 -11.94 2.72 -9.81
N ALA A 145 -12.87 2.30 -10.71
CA ALA A 145 -13.38 3.16 -11.78
C ALA A 145 -13.97 4.46 -11.22
N ARG A 146 -14.80 4.38 -10.17
CA ARG A 146 -15.43 5.54 -9.53
C ARG A 146 -14.41 6.52 -8.96
N ALA A 147 -13.31 6.02 -8.41
CA ALA A 147 -12.27 6.85 -7.81
C ALA A 147 -11.40 7.55 -8.85
N LEU A 148 -11.12 6.89 -10.00
CA LEU A 148 -10.24 7.40 -11.05
C LEU A 148 -10.95 8.24 -12.10
N ALA A 149 -12.21 7.92 -12.45
CA ALA A 149 -12.96 8.62 -13.50
C ALA A 149 -13.05 10.15 -13.31
N PRO A 150 -13.16 10.71 -12.09
CA PRO A 150 -13.17 12.16 -11.89
C PRO A 150 -11.84 12.87 -12.13
N GLU A 151 -10.78 12.15 -12.49
CA GLU A 151 -9.40 12.67 -12.64
C GLU A 151 -8.93 13.39 -11.36
N PRO A 152 -8.81 12.66 -10.25
CA PRO A 152 -8.42 13.26 -8.98
C PRO A 152 -6.99 13.80 -9.03
N ALA A 153 -6.65 14.72 -8.12
CA ALA A 153 -5.30 15.25 -7.98
C ALA A 153 -4.37 14.36 -7.13
N ALA A 154 -4.94 13.38 -6.43
CA ALA A 154 -4.25 12.30 -5.71
C ALA A 154 -5.21 11.14 -5.50
N ILE A 155 -4.71 9.93 -5.24
CA ILE A 155 -5.53 8.77 -4.91
C ILE A 155 -5.05 8.09 -3.63
N LEU A 156 -6.00 7.69 -2.79
CA LEU A 156 -5.76 6.94 -1.56
C LEU A 156 -6.53 5.62 -1.63
N MET A 157 -5.85 4.53 -1.32
CA MET A 157 -6.38 3.17 -1.46
C MET A 157 -6.17 2.40 -0.15
N ASP A 158 -7.26 1.97 0.48
CA ASP A 158 -7.21 1.15 1.70
C ASP A 158 -7.48 -0.32 1.32
N GLU A 159 -6.42 -1.13 1.28
CA GLU A 159 -6.43 -2.56 0.89
C GLU A 159 -7.21 -2.86 -0.41
N PRO A 160 -6.92 -2.13 -1.51
CA PRO A 160 -7.78 -2.11 -2.70
C PRO A 160 -7.82 -3.42 -3.48
N PHE A 161 -6.93 -4.37 -3.22
CA PHE A 161 -6.85 -5.63 -3.97
C PHE A 161 -7.06 -6.88 -3.10
N SER A 162 -7.35 -6.71 -1.79
CA SER A 162 -7.48 -7.81 -0.83
C SER A 162 -8.67 -8.74 -1.11
N GLY A 163 -9.78 -8.21 -1.62
CA GLY A 163 -11.01 -8.94 -1.92
C GLY A 163 -11.07 -9.59 -3.29
N LEU A 164 -10.01 -9.48 -4.12
CA LEU A 164 -9.98 -10.03 -5.47
C LEU A 164 -9.63 -11.51 -5.49
N ASP A 165 -10.24 -12.23 -6.42
CA ASP A 165 -9.79 -13.58 -6.79
C ASP A 165 -8.31 -13.56 -7.19
N PRO A 166 -7.48 -14.49 -6.70
CA PRO A 166 -6.05 -14.53 -7.01
C PRO A 166 -5.73 -14.50 -8.52
N ALA A 167 -6.58 -15.13 -9.36
CA ALA A 167 -6.36 -15.16 -10.81
C ALA A 167 -6.59 -13.81 -11.48
N LEU A 168 -7.46 -12.97 -10.92
CA LEU A 168 -7.80 -11.64 -11.46
C LEU A 168 -7.01 -10.51 -10.78
N ARG A 169 -6.49 -10.74 -9.57
CA ARG A 169 -5.83 -9.71 -8.75
C ARG A 169 -4.72 -9.00 -9.49
N GLY A 170 -3.82 -9.75 -10.15
CA GLY A 170 -2.70 -9.20 -10.90
C GLY A 170 -3.17 -8.26 -12.01
N SER A 171 -4.07 -8.70 -12.89
CA SER A 171 -4.52 -7.90 -14.04
C SER A 171 -5.30 -6.64 -13.63
N VAL A 172 -6.14 -6.74 -12.60
CA VAL A 172 -6.89 -5.57 -12.08
C VAL A 172 -5.95 -4.58 -11.41
N ARG A 173 -5.01 -5.07 -10.59
CA ARG A 173 -3.98 -4.26 -9.97
C ARG A 173 -3.18 -3.52 -11.02
N ASP A 174 -2.62 -4.24 -12.00
CA ASP A 174 -1.75 -3.67 -13.02
C ASP A 174 -2.50 -2.62 -13.87
N THR A 175 -3.78 -2.85 -14.20
CA THR A 175 -4.62 -1.88 -14.90
C THR A 175 -4.83 -0.60 -14.05
N ALA A 176 -5.15 -0.75 -12.77
CA ALA A 176 -5.37 0.39 -11.88
C ALA A 176 -4.09 1.20 -11.67
N LEU A 177 -2.96 0.51 -11.40
CA LEU A 177 -1.67 1.17 -11.17
C LEU A 177 -1.13 1.83 -12.44
N ALA A 178 -1.32 1.22 -13.61
CA ALA A 178 -0.97 1.83 -14.90
C ALA A 178 -1.75 3.12 -15.13
N ALA A 179 -3.07 3.13 -14.87
CA ALA A 179 -3.90 4.33 -14.99
C ALA A 179 -3.47 5.46 -14.03
N ILE A 180 -3.06 5.12 -12.81
CA ILE A 180 -2.54 6.07 -11.83
C ILE A 180 -1.22 6.69 -12.31
N ARG A 181 -0.28 5.86 -12.81
CA ARG A 181 1.00 6.33 -13.35
C ARG A 181 0.81 7.19 -14.60
N GLU A 182 -0.09 6.79 -15.52
CA GLU A 182 -0.45 7.56 -16.71
C GLU A 182 -1.02 8.94 -16.35
N ALA A 183 -1.85 9.00 -15.30
CA ALA A 183 -2.40 10.26 -14.82
C ALA A 183 -1.37 11.17 -14.14
N GLY A 184 -0.17 10.66 -13.81
CA GLY A 184 0.90 11.41 -13.16
C GLY A 184 0.55 11.91 -11.76
N ILE A 185 -0.41 11.28 -11.07
CA ILE A 185 -0.89 11.69 -9.75
C ILE A 185 -0.17 10.92 -8.63
N PRO A 186 0.00 11.52 -7.44
CA PRO A 186 0.49 10.82 -6.26
C PRO A 186 -0.54 9.81 -5.76
N ALA A 187 -0.06 8.61 -5.37
CA ALA A 187 -0.90 7.55 -4.86
C ALA A 187 -0.39 7.00 -3.52
N LEU A 188 -1.31 6.76 -2.59
CA LEU A 188 -1.05 6.00 -1.36
C LEU A 188 -1.80 4.66 -1.43
N LEU A 189 -1.06 3.57 -1.31
CA LEU A 189 -1.56 2.21 -1.21
C LEU A 189 -1.35 1.72 0.23
N VAL A 190 -2.41 1.61 1.00
CA VAL A 190 -2.37 0.99 2.33
C VAL A 190 -2.52 -0.51 2.16
N THR A 191 -1.59 -1.27 2.70
CA THR A 191 -1.63 -2.74 2.69
C THR A 191 -0.95 -3.31 3.93
N HIS A 192 -1.29 -4.54 4.26
CA HIS A 192 -0.59 -5.35 5.26
C HIS A 192 0.22 -6.49 4.60
N ASP A 193 0.12 -6.63 3.28
CA ASP A 193 0.84 -7.65 2.50
C ASP A 193 2.14 -7.07 1.93
N PRO A 194 3.32 -7.53 2.42
CA PRO A 194 4.60 -7.06 1.92
C PRO A 194 4.83 -7.41 0.44
N THR A 195 4.25 -8.51 -0.05
CA THR A 195 4.38 -8.89 -1.46
C THR A 195 3.65 -7.88 -2.34
N GLU A 196 2.41 -7.51 -1.96
CA GLU A 196 1.66 -6.47 -2.66
C GLU A 196 2.41 -5.13 -2.67
N ALA A 197 2.99 -4.73 -1.52
CA ALA A 197 3.77 -3.51 -1.43
C ALA A 197 4.97 -3.51 -2.38
N LEU A 198 5.74 -4.61 -2.40
CA LEU A 198 6.94 -4.75 -3.24
C LEU A 198 6.62 -4.84 -4.74
N GLU A 199 5.50 -5.47 -5.11
CA GLU A 199 5.08 -5.62 -6.51
C GLU A 199 4.41 -4.37 -7.09
N SER A 200 3.83 -3.53 -6.22
CA SER A 200 2.95 -2.42 -6.65
C SER A 200 3.60 -1.06 -6.53
N ALA A 201 4.46 -0.86 -5.54
CA ALA A 201 4.91 0.47 -5.12
C ALA A 201 6.31 0.83 -5.65
N ASP A 202 6.47 2.09 -5.99
CA ASP A 202 7.75 2.72 -6.30
C ASP A 202 8.48 3.07 -4.99
N CYS A 203 7.72 3.50 -3.97
CA CYS A 203 8.22 3.81 -2.62
C CYS A 203 7.45 3.01 -1.56
N ILE A 204 8.13 2.64 -0.48
CA ILE A 204 7.51 2.00 0.69
C ILE A 204 7.73 2.90 1.91
N ALA A 205 6.68 3.06 2.71
CA ALA A 205 6.67 3.71 4.00
C ALA A 205 6.23 2.70 5.06
N ILE A 206 7.05 2.45 6.07
CA ILE A 206 6.78 1.46 7.11
C ILE A 206 6.32 2.16 8.37
N LEU A 207 5.07 1.89 8.78
CA LEU A 207 4.43 2.46 9.96
C LEU A 207 4.34 1.41 11.07
N GLN A 208 4.77 1.76 12.28
CA GLN A 208 4.66 0.91 13.45
C GLN A 208 4.35 1.74 14.69
N GLY A 209 3.33 1.36 15.45
CA GLY A 209 2.97 2.04 16.70
C GLY A 209 2.70 3.54 16.53
N GLY A 210 2.13 3.96 15.39
CA GLY A 210 1.85 5.35 15.09
C GLY A 210 3.03 6.17 14.54
N HIS A 211 4.22 5.58 14.45
CA HIS A 211 5.43 6.25 13.96
C HIS A 211 5.88 5.70 12.59
N LEU A 212 6.38 6.58 11.74
CA LEU A 212 7.04 6.20 10.50
C LEU A 212 8.47 5.75 10.81
N LEU A 213 8.77 4.47 10.57
CA LEU A 213 10.10 3.90 10.85
C LEU A 213 11.10 4.16 9.74
N GLN A 214 10.68 3.98 8.49
CA GLN A 214 11.50 4.20 7.30
C GLN A 214 10.60 4.48 6.10
N GLN A 215 11.08 5.34 5.20
CA GLN A 215 10.50 5.59 3.88
C GLN A 215 11.62 5.65 2.85
N GLY A 216 11.39 5.13 1.64
CA GLY A 216 12.34 5.19 0.52
C GLY A 216 11.88 4.33 -0.64
N GLU A 217 12.73 4.20 -1.66
CA GLU A 217 12.49 3.30 -2.78
C GLU A 217 12.30 1.87 -2.30
N ALA A 218 11.35 1.14 -2.90
CA ALA A 218 10.98 -0.21 -2.47
C ALA A 218 12.20 -1.17 -2.48
N ALA A 219 13.02 -1.11 -3.53
CA ALA A 219 14.21 -1.94 -3.65
C ALA A 219 15.26 -1.60 -2.57
N GLU A 220 15.45 -0.31 -2.26
CA GLU A 220 16.42 0.12 -1.25
C GLU A 220 16.02 -0.34 0.15
N ILE A 221 14.75 -0.15 0.53
CA ILE A 221 14.26 -0.57 1.86
C ILE A 221 14.33 -2.10 2.00
N TYR A 222 14.03 -2.83 0.92
CA TYR A 222 14.14 -4.29 0.93
C TYR A 222 15.57 -4.77 1.13
N GLN A 223 16.54 -4.19 0.41
CA GLN A 223 17.94 -4.58 0.42
C GLN A 223 18.73 -4.03 1.62
N ARG A 224 18.37 -2.82 2.09
CA ARG A 224 19.08 -2.07 3.14
C ARG A 224 18.12 -1.58 4.24
N PRO A 225 17.40 -2.49 4.93
CA PRO A 225 16.53 -2.10 6.02
C PRO A 225 17.35 -1.52 7.18
N GLN A 226 16.88 -0.42 7.78
CA GLN A 226 17.57 0.24 8.89
C GLN A 226 17.48 -0.55 10.21
N SER A 227 16.59 -1.54 10.28
CA SER A 227 16.45 -2.40 11.47
C SER A 227 15.89 -3.78 11.12
N ALA A 228 16.09 -4.74 12.05
CA ALA A 228 15.50 -6.06 11.98
C ALA A 228 13.96 -6.04 11.89
N ALA A 229 13.33 -5.08 12.56
CA ALA A 229 11.87 -4.91 12.51
C ALA A 229 11.38 -4.51 11.11
N ILE A 230 12.11 -3.62 10.45
CA ILE A 230 11.83 -3.20 9.07
C ILE A 230 12.06 -4.37 8.10
N ALA A 231 13.18 -5.10 8.25
CA ALA A 231 13.45 -6.28 7.44
C ALA A 231 12.32 -7.32 7.56
N ALA A 232 11.86 -7.59 8.78
CA ALA A 232 10.79 -8.55 9.07
C ALA A 232 9.41 -8.08 8.55
N ALA A 233 9.16 -6.77 8.48
CA ALA A 233 7.92 -6.22 7.92
C ALA A 233 7.80 -6.49 6.40
N LEU A 234 8.93 -6.69 5.71
CA LEU A 234 8.98 -6.92 4.26
C LEU A 234 9.12 -8.39 3.86
N GLY A 235 9.10 -9.31 4.81
CA GLY A 235 9.17 -10.74 4.55
C GLY A 235 9.95 -11.51 5.60
N PRO A 236 10.06 -12.83 5.43
CA PRO A 236 10.73 -13.69 6.39
C PRO A 236 12.22 -13.34 6.48
N VAL A 237 12.72 -13.28 7.71
CA VAL A 237 14.15 -13.09 8.01
C VAL A 237 14.59 -14.02 9.13
N SER A 238 15.83 -14.48 9.05
CA SER A 238 16.52 -15.16 10.15
C SER A 238 17.45 -14.18 10.85
N ARG A 239 17.47 -14.21 12.19
CA ARG A 239 18.41 -13.43 13.00
C ARG A 239 19.46 -14.38 13.52
N ILE A 240 20.72 -14.12 13.20
CA ILE A 240 21.84 -14.98 13.55
C ILE A 240 22.93 -14.10 14.17
N ARG A 241 23.41 -14.46 15.35
CA ARG A 241 24.58 -13.77 15.91
C ARG A 241 25.82 -14.19 15.13
N ALA A 242 26.64 -13.22 14.75
CA ALA A 242 27.89 -13.52 14.01
C ALA A 242 28.78 -14.53 14.73
N ALA A 243 28.76 -14.54 16.07
CA ALA A 243 29.50 -15.46 16.88
C ALA A 243 29.01 -16.94 16.83
N ASP A 244 27.76 -17.15 16.42
CA ASP A 244 27.15 -18.48 16.31
C ASP A 244 27.36 -19.11 14.92
N LEU A 245 27.92 -18.34 13.97
CA LEU A 245 28.19 -18.84 12.62
C LEU A 245 29.58 -19.52 12.51
N PRO A 246 29.66 -20.59 11.72
CA PRO A 246 30.94 -21.23 11.41
C PRO A 246 31.91 -20.24 10.76
N THR A 247 33.18 -20.37 11.12
CA THR A 247 34.26 -19.54 10.57
C THR A 247 34.30 -19.67 9.04
N GLY A 248 34.25 -18.52 8.34
CA GLY A 248 34.30 -18.47 6.87
C GLY A 248 32.91 -18.24 6.19
N LEU A 249 31.79 -18.31 6.92
CA LEU A 249 30.49 -17.97 6.39
C LEU A 249 30.24 -16.46 6.36
N VAL A 250 30.96 -15.70 7.15
CA VAL A 250 30.84 -14.24 7.24
C VAL A 250 32.13 -13.61 6.78
N GLY A 251 32.02 -12.52 5.98
CA GLY A 251 33.20 -11.77 5.57
C GLY A 251 34.00 -11.25 6.78
N GLN A 252 35.29 -11.02 6.60
CA GLN A 252 36.23 -10.63 7.67
C GLN A 252 35.88 -9.31 8.39
N ASP A 253 34.96 -8.52 7.84
CA ASP A 253 34.59 -7.17 8.32
C ASP A 253 33.36 -7.14 9.25
N VAL A 254 32.81 -8.31 9.64
CA VAL A 254 31.64 -8.35 10.53
C VAL A 254 32.08 -8.35 11.99
N PRO A 255 31.68 -7.38 12.82
CA PRO A 255 32.03 -7.34 14.24
C PRO A 255 31.53 -8.59 14.98
N VAL A 256 32.34 -9.12 15.90
CA VAL A 256 32.04 -10.34 16.66
C VAL A 256 30.72 -10.29 17.45
N GLY A 257 30.24 -9.11 17.81
CA GLY A 257 28.97 -8.92 18.51
C GLY A 257 27.80 -8.56 17.60
N ALA A 258 27.98 -8.57 16.27
CA ALA A 258 26.93 -8.18 15.35
C ALA A 258 25.82 -9.25 15.26
N GLU A 259 24.57 -8.79 15.15
CA GLU A 259 23.43 -9.60 14.73
C GLU A 259 23.25 -9.45 13.23
N LEU A 260 23.28 -10.55 12.51
CA LEU A 260 23.05 -10.62 11.08
C LEU A 260 21.56 -10.87 10.82
N ILE A 261 21.02 -10.17 9.83
CA ILE A 261 19.67 -10.38 9.33
C ILE A 261 19.79 -10.99 7.96
N VAL A 262 19.39 -12.24 7.86
CA VAL A 262 19.53 -13.03 6.63
C VAL A 262 18.16 -13.33 6.07
N ARG A 263 17.95 -13.01 4.79
CA ARG A 263 16.77 -13.42 4.04
C ARG A 263 16.98 -14.81 3.44
N PRO A 264 15.91 -15.60 3.24
CA PRO A 264 16.03 -16.95 2.64
C PRO A 264 16.78 -16.95 1.31
N GLU A 265 16.52 -15.98 0.45
CA GLU A 265 17.17 -15.83 -0.85
C GLU A 265 18.65 -15.40 -0.78
N GLY A 266 19.10 -14.95 0.38
CA GLY A 266 20.49 -14.62 0.64
C GLY A 266 21.34 -15.84 1.03
N VAL A 267 20.72 -17.02 1.19
CA VAL A 267 21.41 -18.29 1.49
C VAL A 267 21.63 -19.04 0.19
N LEU A 268 22.90 -19.18 -0.19
CA LEU A 268 23.28 -19.88 -1.41
C LEU A 268 23.88 -21.26 -1.07
N GLN A 269 23.48 -22.25 -1.84
CA GLN A 269 24.12 -23.57 -1.80
C GLN A 269 25.45 -23.52 -2.57
N ASP A 270 26.54 -23.86 -1.90
CA ASP A 270 27.88 -23.93 -2.50
C ASP A 270 28.52 -25.30 -2.17
N GLU A 271 28.74 -26.11 -3.19
CA GLU A 271 29.36 -27.45 -3.04
C GLU A 271 30.80 -27.37 -2.55
N SER A 272 31.48 -26.25 -2.81
CA SER A 272 32.86 -26.01 -2.35
C SER A 272 32.96 -25.54 -0.90
N SER A 273 31.84 -25.15 -0.28
CA SER A 273 31.80 -24.67 1.10
C SER A 273 32.19 -25.79 2.09
N ALA A 274 33.01 -25.44 3.07
CA ALA A 274 33.32 -26.30 4.19
C ALA A 274 32.16 -26.40 5.20
N VAL A 275 31.22 -25.48 5.16
CA VAL A 275 30.06 -25.46 6.04
C VAL A 275 28.97 -26.37 5.49
N ARG A 276 28.44 -27.23 6.35
CA ARG A 276 27.34 -28.14 6.04
C ARG A 276 26.13 -27.76 6.89
N ALA A 277 24.96 -27.79 6.27
CA ALA A 277 23.69 -27.62 6.96
C ALA A 277 22.80 -28.83 6.73
N SER A 278 22.02 -29.17 7.74
CA SER A 278 20.99 -30.21 7.67
C SER A 278 19.61 -29.59 7.45
N VAL A 279 18.82 -30.18 6.55
CA VAL A 279 17.44 -29.79 6.40
C VAL A 279 16.60 -30.43 7.50
N THR A 280 16.12 -29.64 8.44
CA THR A 280 15.32 -30.12 9.59
C THR A 280 13.81 -30.07 9.30
N ALA A 281 13.38 -29.19 8.40
CA ALA A 281 12.00 -29.15 7.92
C ALA A 281 11.92 -28.60 6.50
N SER A 282 10.88 -29.00 5.77
CA SER A 282 10.56 -28.46 4.46
C SER A 282 9.07 -28.15 4.37
N GLN A 283 8.69 -27.03 3.78
CA GLN A 283 7.32 -26.62 3.58
C GLN A 283 7.12 -26.10 2.15
N LEU A 284 6.18 -26.69 1.43
CA LEU A 284 5.80 -26.22 0.11
C LEU A 284 4.99 -24.90 0.25
N THR A 285 5.43 -23.83 -0.42
CA THR A 285 4.76 -22.53 -0.44
C THR A 285 4.49 -22.11 -1.88
N GLY A 286 3.46 -22.74 -2.50
CA GLY A 286 3.19 -22.56 -3.94
C GLY A 286 4.31 -23.14 -4.81
N PRO A 287 4.91 -22.37 -5.73
CA PRO A 287 6.00 -22.85 -6.61
C PRO A 287 7.36 -22.98 -5.89
N LEU A 288 7.45 -22.54 -4.64
CA LEU A 288 8.68 -22.54 -3.85
C LEU A 288 8.60 -23.54 -2.69
N CYS A 289 9.75 -24.06 -2.30
CA CYS A 289 9.89 -24.87 -1.09
C CYS A 289 10.72 -24.10 -0.07
N ARG A 290 10.16 -23.84 1.10
CA ARG A 290 10.87 -23.27 2.23
C ARG A 290 11.58 -24.40 3.00
N LEU A 291 12.87 -24.27 3.18
CA LEU A 291 13.67 -25.20 3.98
C LEU A 291 14.05 -24.53 5.31
N LEU A 292 13.97 -25.30 6.40
CA LEU A 292 14.57 -24.94 7.67
C LEU A 292 15.91 -25.66 7.75
N LEU A 293 17.00 -24.90 7.91
CA LEU A 293 18.35 -25.40 7.94
C LEU A 293 18.93 -25.28 9.36
N GLU A 294 19.70 -26.27 9.78
CA GLU A 294 20.49 -26.26 11.00
C GLU A 294 21.96 -26.49 10.62
N CYS A 295 22.84 -25.57 11.05
CA CYS A 295 24.30 -25.59 10.81
C CYS A 295 25.08 -26.07 12.01
#